data_c41d2f9330bfe68249ca310bb6bc5398
#
_entry.id   c41d2f9330bfe68249ca310bb6bc5398
#
_cell.length_a   1.000
_cell.length_b   1.000
_cell.length_c   1.000
_cell.angle_alpha   90.00
_cell.angle_beta   90.00
_cell.angle_gamma   90.00
#
_symmetry.space_group_name_H-M   'P 1'
#
loop_
_entity.id
_entity.type
_entity.pdbx_description
1 polymer ?
#
loop_
_entity_poly.entity_id
_entity_poly.type
_entity_poly.pdbx_seq_one_letter_code
_entity_poly.pdbx_strand_id
1 'polypeptide(L)'
;MISIILIAIISRFLPHPPNFAPITAIALLASKGFDNRFTSFLVPLVAMIISDFFIGFHSTIFYVYGSYILITLYGRISKNISTVTVIFSSIIFFFITNLGVWLNGYPLTIEGFLACYMMAIPFFINTLLGDLFYSAIMIFSFKYLMKRXIVR
;
A
#
# COMPACT_ATOMS: atom_id res chain seq x y z
N MET A 1 1.47 5.26 16.50
CA MET A 1 0.56 5.62 15.38
C MET A 1 1.05 6.85 14.62
N ILE A 2 1.17 8.00 15.26
CA ILE A 2 1.56 9.28 14.61
C ILE A 2 2.88 9.14 13.85
N SER A 3 3.90 8.53 14.44
CA SER A 3 5.22 8.36 13.80
C SER A 3 5.13 7.57 12.49
N ILE A 4 4.29 6.53 12.45
CA ILE A 4 4.11 5.71 11.25
C ILE A 4 3.42 6.53 10.15
N ILE A 5 2.41 7.31 10.53
CA ILE A 5 1.71 8.21 9.60
C ILE A 5 2.69 9.25 9.02
N LEU A 6 3.53 9.86 9.89
CA LEU A 6 4.52 10.84 9.44
C LEU A 6 5.54 10.23 8.48
N ILE A 7 6.04 9.03 8.77
CA ILE A 7 6.97 8.32 7.88
C ILE A 7 6.29 8.06 6.51
N ALA A 8 5.04 7.62 6.55
CA ALA A 8 4.27 7.38 5.33
C ALA A 8 4.09 8.65 4.49
N ILE A 9 3.74 9.76 5.14
CA ILE A 9 3.55 11.06 4.47
C ILE A 9 4.88 11.52 3.86
N ILE A 10 5.96 11.54 4.67
CA ILE A 10 7.27 12.02 4.23
C ILE A 10 7.77 11.19 3.04
N SER A 11 7.59 9.86 3.09
CA SER A 11 8.05 8.98 2.02
C SER A 11 7.43 9.32 0.66
N ARG A 12 6.22 9.86 0.65
CA ARG A 12 5.52 10.21 -0.59
C ARG A 12 6.04 11.50 -1.23
N PHE A 13 6.75 12.34 -0.45
CA PHE A 13 7.37 13.57 -0.98
C PHE A 13 8.80 13.35 -1.44
N LEU A 14 9.43 12.23 -1.08
CA LEU A 14 10.78 11.92 -1.52
C LEU A 14 10.77 11.43 -2.97
N PRO A 15 11.80 11.77 -3.77
CA PRO A 15 11.89 11.23 -5.13
C PRO A 15 12.01 9.70 -5.10
N HIS A 16 11.11 9.05 -5.83
CA HIS A 16 11.12 7.58 -5.97
C HIS A 16 10.46 7.19 -7.30
N PRO A 17 10.74 6.00 -7.83
CA PRO A 17 10.01 5.52 -9.01
C PRO A 17 8.50 5.46 -8.75
N PRO A 18 7.68 5.65 -9.78
CA PRO A 18 6.22 5.58 -9.59
C PRO A 18 5.79 4.29 -8.88
N ASN A 19 4.95 4.43 -7.88
CA ASN A 19 4.40 3.34 -7.05
C ASN A 19 5.42 2.63 -6.16
N PHE A 20 6.68 3.07 -6.10
CA PHE A 20 7.70 2.53 -5.20
C PHE A 20 7.63 3.27 -3.86
N ALA A 21 6.66 2.91 -3.02
CA ALA A 21 6.37 3.64 -1.78
C ALA A 21 6.00 2.65 -0.65
N PRO A 22 6.19 3.02 0.61
CA PRO A 22 5.99 2.10 1.74
C PRO A 22 4.54 1.94 2.20
N ILE A 23 3.55 2.45 1.47
CA ILE A 23 2.16 2.52 1.97
C ILE A 23 1.57 1.11 2.17
N THR A 24 1.83 0.18 1.24
CA THR A 24 1.40 -1.23 1.39
C THR A 24 2.02 -1.85 2.64
N ALA A 25 3.33 -1.66 2.84
CA ALA A 25 4.04 -2.17 4.02
C ALA A 25 3.45 -1.58 5.31
N ILE A 26 3.13 -0.28 5.29
CA ILE A 26 2.51 0.42 6.43
C ILE A 26 1.10 -0.13 6.70
N ALA A 27 0.29 -0.37 5.65
CA ALA A 27 -1.05 -0.94 5.78
C ALA A 27 -0.99 -2.34 6.40
N LEU A 28 -0.06 -3.18 5.94
CA LEU A 28 0.15 -4.53 6.48
C LEU A 28 0.65 -4.47 7.93
N LEU A 29 1.62 -3.60 8.22
CA LEU A 29 2.14 -3.44 9.58
C LEU A 29 1.03 -2.93 10.52
N ALA A 30 0.24 -1.95 10.09
CA ALA A 30 -0.87 -1.41 10.87
C ALA A 30 -1.93 -2.49 11.14
N SER A 31 -2.15 -3.39 10.16
CA SER A 31 -3.13 -4.48 10.29
C SER A 31 -2.81 -5.43 11.45
N LYS A 32 -1.52 -5.58 11.80
CA LYS A 32 -1.03 -6.45 12.88
C LYS A 32 -0.63 -5.70 14.14
N GLY A 33 -0.24 -4.42 13.98
CA GLY A 33 0.31 -3.62 15.08
C GLY A 33 -0.73 -2.97 15.98
N PHE A 34 -1.99 -2.95 15.58
CA PHE A 34 -3.06 -2.32 16.34
C PHE A 34 -4.20 -3.31 16.59
N ASP A 35 -4.55 -3.52 17.86
CA ASP A 35 -5.68 -4.36 18.27
C ASP A 35 -7.00 -3.78 17.74
N ASN A 36 -7.16 -2.47 17.87
CA ASN A 36 -8.35 -1.78 17.36
C ASN A 36 -8.32 -1.77 15.84
N ARG A 37 -9.32 -2.42 15.23
CA ARG A 37 -9.43 -2.51 13.76
C ARG A 37 -9.54 -1.13 13.12
N PHE A 38 -10.26 -0.21 13.76
CA PHE A 38 -10.45 1.15 13.24
C PHE A 38 -9.11 1.86 13.07
N THR A 39 -8.22 1.77 14.08
CA THR A 39 -6.87 2.35 14.03
C THR A 39 -6.05 1.75 12.88
N SER A 40 -6.18 0.44 12.64
CA SER A 40 -5.46 -0.24 11.56
C SER A 40 -5.80 0.37 10.19
N PHE A 41 -7.06 0.68 9.95
CA PHE A 41 -7.49 1.29 8.68
C PHE A 41 -7.14 2.77 8.61
N LEU A 42 -7.23 3.49 9.74
CA LEU A 42 -6.93 4.92 9.77
C LEU A 42 -5.48 5.23 9.38
N VAL A 43 -4.52 4.41 9.80
CA VAL A 43 -3.09 4.71 9.59
C VAL A 43 -2.76 4.92 8.11
N PRO A 44 -2.99 3.95 7.21
CA PRO A 44 -2.68 4.18 5.79
C PRO A 44 -3.59 5.24 5.14
N LEU A 45 -4.87 5.30 5.51
CA LEU A 45 -5.81 6.24 4.88
C LEU A 45 -5.49 7.69 5.25
N VAL A 46 -5.20 7.97 6.53
CA VAL A 46 -4.86 9.33 6.97
C VAL A 46 -3.55 9.77 6.31
N ALA A 47 -2.56 8.88 6.21
CA ALA A 47 -1.30 9.20 5.53
C ALA A 47 -1.56 9.57 4.06
N MET A 48 -2.42 8.79 3.37
CA MET A 48 -2.78 9.05 1.98
C MET A 48 -3.52 10.38 1.82
N ILE A 49 -4.56 10.62 2.64
CA ILE A 49 -5.37 11.84 2.58
C ILE A 49 -4.50 13.08 2.77
N ILE A 50 -3.64 13.07 3.80
CA ILE A 50 -2.78 14.22 4.10
C ILE A 50 -1.81 14.48 2.94
N SER A 51 -1.13 13.43 2.45
CA SER A 51 -0.18 13.61 1.35
C SER A 51 -0.87 14.01 0.06
N ASP A 52 -2.04 13.45 -0.27
CA ASP A 52 -2.80 13.79 -1.48
C ASP A 52 -3.35 15.23 -1.42
N PHE A 53 -3.59 15.76 -0.22
CA PHE A 53 -3.96 17.16 -0.06
C PHE A 53 -2.87 18.10 -0.61
N PHE A 54 -1.59 17.73 -0.43
CA PHE A 54 -0.45 18.54 -0.89
C PHE A 54 0.00 18.16 -2.30
N ILE A 55 -0.03 16.88 -2.66
CA ILE A 55 0.40 16.39 -3.97
C ILE A 55 -0.66 16.69 -5.05
N GLY A 56 -1.93 16.63 -4.65
CA GLY A 56 -3.08 16.80 -5.55
C GLY A 56 -3.93 15.54 -5.59
N PHE A 57 -5.24 15.73 -5.66
CA PHE A 57 -6.19 14.63 -5.79
C PHE A 57 -6.25 14.20 -7.27
N HIS A 58 -6.45 12.90 -7.48
CA HIS A 58 -6.48 12.29 -8.82
C HIS A 58 -7.78 11.51 -9.03
N SER A 59 -8.12 11.25 -10.29
CA SER A 59 -9.41 10.64 -10.66
C SER A 59 -9.63 9.23 -10.12
N THR A 60 -8.54 8.51 -9.82
CA THR A 60 -8.61 7.12 -9.34
C THR A 60 -8.52 7.00 -7.82
N ILE A 61 -8.68 8.11 -7.09
CA ILE A 61 -8.46 8.18 -5.63
C ILE A 61 -9.28 7.11 -4.86
N PHE A 62 -10.54 6.91 -5.26
CA PHE A 62 -11.41 5.95 -4.57
C PHE A 62 -10.91 4.51 -4.73
N TYR A 63 -10.32 4.18 -5.89
CA TYR A 63 -9.75 2.86 -6.15
C TYR A 63 -8.46 2.65 -5.36
N VAL A 64 -7.63 3.69 -5.26
CA VAL A 64 -6.39 3.65 -4.47
C VAL A 64 -6.71 3.46 -2.99
N TYR A 65 -7.62 4.27 -2.45
CA TYR A 65 -7.99 4.18 -1.03
C TYR A 65 -8.70 2.86 -0.74
N GLY A 66 -9.60 2.43 -1.64
CA GLY A 66 -10.27 1.13 -1.55
C GLY A 66 -9.28 -0.03 -1.53
N SER A 67 -8.23 0.05 -2.36
CA SER A 67 -7.20 -0.99 -2.37
C SER A 67 -6.48 -1.08 -1.02
N TYR A 68 -6.18 0.05 -0.37
CA TYR A 68 -5.52 0.04 0.95
C TYR A 68 -6.46 -0.47 2.06
N ILE A 69 -7.76 -0.23 1.94
CA ILE A 69 -8.76 -0.84 2.86
C ILE A 69 -8.69 -2.37 2.69
N LEU A 70 -8.72 -2.87 1.45
CA LEU A 70 -8.68 -4.31 1.18
C LEU A 70 -7.35 -4.93 1.62
N ILE A 71 -6.23 -4.25 1.42
CA ILE A 71 -4.90 -4.71 1.86
C ILE A 71 -4.84 -4.79 3.39
N THR A 72 -5.37 -3.78 4.09
CA THR A 72 -5.42 -3.77 5.56
C THR A 72 -6.29 -4.93 6.06
N LEU A 73 -7.46 -5.14 5.44
CA LEU A 73 -8.35 -6.25 5.76
C LEU A 73 -7.66 -7.59 5.53
N TYR A 74 -7.02 -7.75 4.36
CA TYR A 74 -6.27 -8.97 4.02
C TYR A 74 -5.15 -9.23 5.04
N GLY A 75 -4.43 -8.17 5.43
CA GLY A 75 -3.41 -8.26 6.48
C GLY A 75 -3.98 -8.73 7.81
N ARG A 76 -5.17 -8.25 8.19
CA ARG A 76 -5.81 -8.64 9.45
C ARG A 76 -6.21 -10.11 9.48
N ILE A 77 -6.76 -10.64 8.38
CA ILE A 77 -7.18 -12.05 8.32
C ILE A 77 -6.01 -13.01 8.05
N SER A 78 -4.91 -12.53 7.49
CA SER A 78 -3.71 -13.34 7.28
C SER A 78 -3.10 -13.77 8.61
N LYS A 79 -2.55 -14.98 8.67
CA LYS A 79 -1.92 -15.49 9.89
C LYS A 79 -0.75 -14.63 10.33
N ASN A 80 0.11 -14.26 9.39
CA ASN A 80 1.28 -13.40 9.61
C ASN A 80 1.60 -12.64 8.31
N ILE A 81 2.46 -11.63 8.42
CA ILE A 81 2.93 -10.91 7.23
C ILE A 81 4.16 -11.66 6.70
N SER A 82 3.97 -12.33 5.58
CA SER A 82 5.00 -13.10 4.87
C SER A 82 5.23 -12.47 3.48
N THR A 83 6.24 -12.95 2.77
CA THR A 83 6.49 -12.56 1.38
C THR A 83 5.24 -12.80 0.51
N VAL A 84 4.55 -13.91 0.74
CA VAL A 84 3.30 -14.23 0.02
C VAL A 84 2.23 -13.18 0.31
N THR A 85 2.09 -12.77 1.59
CA THR A 85 1.12 -11.73 1.97
C THR A 85 1.42 -10.42 1.24
N VAL A 86 2.70 -10.05 1.16
CA VAL A 86 3.13 -8.82 0.47
C VAL A 86 2.82 -8.90 -1.03
N ILE A 87 3.18 -10.01 -1.68
CA ILE A 87 2.93 -10.21 -3.13
C ILE A 87 1.42 -10.10 -3.42
N PHE A 88 0.57 -10.77 -2.64
CA PHE A 88 -0.88 -10.69 -2.82
C PHE A 88 -1.41 -9.27 -2.61
N SER A 89 -0.83 -8.52 -1.67
CA SER A 89 -1.19 -7.11 -1.45
C SER A 89 -0.86 -6.26 -2.68
N SER A 90 0.33 -6.46 -3.28
CA SER A 90 0.71 -5.78 -4.52
C SER A 90 -0.26 -6.12 -5.66
N ILE A 91 -0.69 -7.39 -5.75
CA ILE A 91 -1.66 -7.85 -6.76
C ILE A 91 -3.02 -7.17 -6.53
N ILE A 92 -3.50 -7.11 -5.27
CA ILE A 92 -4.75 -6.40 -4.92
C ILE A 92 -4.65 -4.94 -5.37
N PHE A 93 -3.56 -4.26 -5.02
CA PHE A 93 -3.33 -2.87 -5.42
C PHE A 93 -3.39 -2.73 -6.95
N PHE A 94 -2.63 -3.55 -7.67
CA PHE A 94 -2.55 -3.51 -9.13
C PHE A 94 -3.94 -3.65 -9.77
N PHE A 95 -4.70 -4.67 -9.37
CA PHE A 95 -5.99 -4.92 -10.01
C PHE A 95 -7.01 -3.82 -9.70
N ILE A 96 -7.10 -3.38 -8.45
CA ILE A 96 -8.12 -2.39 -8.04
C ILE A 96 -7.80 -1.02 -8.62
N THR A 97 -6.55 -0.57 -8.56
CA THR A 97 -6.21 0.77 -9.05
C THR A 97 -6.31 0.86 -10.57
N ASN A 98 -5.90 -0.19 -11.28
CA ASN A 98 -6.00 -0.20 -12.75
C ASN A 98 -7.43 -0.40 -13.24
N LEU A 99 -8.30 -1.00 -12.43
CA LEU A 99 -9.75 -0.96 -12.72
C LEU A 99 -10.23 0.51 -12.78
N GLY A 100 -9.78 1.34 -11.83
CA GLY A 100 -10.10 2.76 -11.84
C GLY A 100 -9.52 3.49 -13.05
N VAL A 101 -8.29 3.16 -13.43
CA VAL A 101 -7.65 3.74 -14.62
C VAL A 101 -8.41 3.35 -15.88
N TRP A 102 -8.78 2.08 -16.02
CA TRP A 102 -9.56 1.60 -17.17
C TRP A 102 -10.90 2.31 -17.27
N LEU A 103 -11.64 2.37 -16.18
CA LEU A 103 -12.99 2.96 -16.15
C LEU A 103 -12.98 4.47 -16.45
N ASN A 104 -11.88 5.17 -16.16
CA ASN A 104 -11.80 6.62 -16.32
C ASN A 104 -11.01 7.07 -17.56
N GLY A 105 -10.20 6.19 -18.18
CA GLY A 105 -9.26 6.63 -19.20
C GLY A 105 -9.13 5.78 -20.46
N TYR A 106 -9.83 4.64 -20.52
CA TYR A 106 -9.73 3.71 -21.66
C TYR A 106 -11.11 3.38 -22.20
N PRO A 107 -11.22 2.93 -23.46
CA PRO A 107 -12.50 2.42 -23.96
C PRO A 107 -13.02 1.26 -23.11
N LEU A 108 -14.33 1.22 -22.85
CA LEU A 108 -14.96 0.20 -22.01
C LEU A 108 -15.23 -1.07 -22.85
N THR A 109 -14.16 -1.59 -23.44
CA THR A 109 -14.14 -2.82 -24.26
C THR A 109 -13.09 -3.76 -23.71
N ILE A 110 -13.08 -5.00 -24.19
CA ILE A 110 -12.05 -6.00 -23.83
C ILE A 110 -10.67 -5.51 -24.25
N GLU A 111 -10.57 -4.93 -25.44
CA GLU A 111 -9.31 -4.38 -25.97
C GLU A 111 -8.79 -3.25 -25.08
N GLY A 112 -9.69 -2.33 -24.65
CA GLY A 112 -9.35 -1.25 -23.75
C GLY A 112 -8.90 -1.75 -22.37
N PHE A 113 -9.58 -2.77 -21.85
CA PHE A 113 -9.18 -3.43 -20.60
C PHE A 113 -7.77 -4.01 -20.72
N LEU A 114 -7.53 -4.82 -21.76
CA LEU A 114 -6.23 -5.45 -21.97
C LEU A 114 -5.13 -4.41 -22.16
N ALA A 115 -5.39 -3.35 -22.95
CA ALA A 115 -4.44 -2.27 -23.20
C ALA A 115 -4.06 -1.58 -21.86
N CYS A 116 -5.06 -1.27 -21.03
CA CYS A 116 -4.84 -0.61 -19.73
C CYS A 116 -3.92 -1.46 -18.84
N TYR A 117 -4.26 -2.75 -18.66
CA TYR A 117 -3.50 -3.62 -17.76
C TYR A 117 -2.11 -3.94 -18.31
N MET A 118 -1.96 -4.09 -19.64
CA MET A 118 -0.64 -4.30 -20.25
C MET A 118 0.28 -3.09 -20.02
N MET A 119 -0.26 -1.87 -20.22
CA MET A 119 0.51 -0.64 -20.01
C MET A 119 0.85 -0.41 -18.53
N ALA A 120 0.11 -1.04 -17.62
CA ALA A 120 0.33 -0.92 -16.18
C ALA A 120 1.44 -1.86 -15.65
N ILE A 121 1.89 -2.85 -16.44
CA ILE A 121 2.86 -3.85 -15.98
C ILE A 121 4.16 -3.23 -15.46
N PRO A 122 4.79 -2.24 -16.13
CA PRO A 122 6.00 -1.62 -15.59
C PRO A 122 5.78 -0.98 -14.21
N PHE A 123 4.62 -0.36 -14.00
CA PHE A 123 4.28 0.24 -12.70
C PHE A 123 4.04 -0.85 -11.64
N PHE A 124 3.48 -1.99 -12.04
CA PHE A 124 3.31 -3.14 -11.15
C PHE A 124 4.65 -3.68 -10.65
N ILE A 125 5.66 -3.73 -11.53
CA ILE A 125 7.01 -4.16 -11.15
C ILE A 125 7.55 -3.23 -10.06
N ASN A 126 7.41 -1.91 -10.24
CA ASN A 126 7.83 -0.93 -9.23
C ASN A 126 7.07 -1.13 -7.90
N THR A 127 5.74 -1.34 -7.98
CA THR A 127 4.90 -1.61 -6.81
C THR A 127 5.42 -2.83 -6.05
N LEU A 128 5.60 -3.93 -6.77
CA LEU A 128 6.03 -5.21 -6.19
C LEU A 128 7.41 -5.07 -5.54
N LEU A 129 8.37 -4.46 -6.23
CA LEU A 129 9.71 -4.25 -5.69
C LEU A 129 9.69 -3.33 -4.46
N GLY A 130 8.93 -2.25 -4.52
CA GLY A 130 8.76 -1.32 -3.40
C GLY A 130 8.12 -2.00 -2.20
N ASP A 131 7.04 -2.75 -2.43
CA ASP A 131 6.31 -3.45 -1.37
C ASP A 131 7.20 -4.49 -0.69
N LEU A 132 7.97 -5.27 -1.47
CA LEU A 132 8.91 -6.26 -0.92
C LEU A 132 10.04 -5.58 -0.14
N PHE A 133 10.62 -4.51 -0.69
CA PHE A 133 11.72 -3.77 -0.08
C PHE A 133 11.29 -3.15 1.26
N TYR A 134 10.21 -2.37 1.25
CA TYR A 134 9.77 -1.68 2.46
C TYR A 134 9.19 -2.65 3.51
N SER A 135 8.51 -3.72 3.08
CA SER A 135 7.99 -4.73 4.01
C SER A 135 9.14 -5.47 4.69
N ALA A 136 10.21 -5.81 3.95
CA ALA A 136 11.38 -6.45 4.53
C ALA A 136 12.03 -5.57 5.59
N ILE A 137 12.24 -4.27 5.27
CA ILE A 137 12.83 -3.30 6.21
C ILE A 137 11.94 -3.19 7.47
N MET A 138 10.63 -3.02 7.28
CA MET A 138 9.71 -2.82 8.41
C MET A 138 9.60 -4.05 9.30
N ILE A 139 9.49 -5.26 8.70
CA ILE A 139 9.42 -6.51 9.46
C ILE A 139 10.71 -6.71 10.25
N PHE A 140 11.87 -6.48 9.62
CA PHE A 140 13.17 -6.62 10.28
C PHE A 140 13.30 -5.63 11.44
N SER A 141 12.97 -4.35 11.19
CA SER A 141 13.03 -3.30 12.22
C SER A 141 12.10 -3.60 13.40
N PHE A 142 10.88 -4.04 13.10
CA PHE A 142 9.89 -4.39 14.12
C PHE A 142 10.39 -5.56 14.99
N LYS A 143 10.91 -6.61 14.37
CA LYS A 143 11.46 -7.77 15.08
C LYS A 143 12.64 -7.36 15.97
N TYR A 144 13.53 -6.51 15.46
CA TYR A 144 14.69 -6.03 16.20
C TYR A 144 14.28 -5.22 17.43
N LEU A 145 13.32 -4.31 17.26
CA LEU A 145 12.83 -3.46 18.36
C LEU A 145 12.09 -4.29 19.41
N MET A 146 11.27 -5.26 18.99
CA MET A 146 10.55 -6.15 19.91
C MET A 146 11.51 -7.03 20.70
N LYS A 147 12.57 -7.51 20.07
CA LYS A 147 13.60 -8.30 20.76
C LYS A 147 14.29 -7.47 21.85
N ARG A 148 14.52 -6.21 21.62
CA ARG A 148 15.08 -5.31 22.62
C ARG A 148 14.12 -5.00 23.79
N UNK A 149 13.08 -5.13 23.38
CA UNK A 149 12.19 -4.88 24.26
C UNK A 149 12.05 -5.86 25.22
N ILE A 150 12.13 -7.03 24.91
CA ILE A 150 11.99 -8.20 25.76
C ILE A 150 13.20 -8.39 26.69
N VAL A 151 14.35 -7.84 26.33
CA VAL A 151 15.59 -8.03 27.08
C VAL A 151 15.81 -6.93 28.16
N ARG A 152 14.87 -6.02 28.30
CA ARG A 152 14.87 -5.04 29.39
C ARG A 152 13.84 -5.42 30.48
#